data_38b11e4980e58f06bfd40d940d8e6a7d
#
_entry.id   38b11e4980e58f06bfd40d940d8e6a7d
#
_cell.length_a   1.000
_cell.length_b   1.000
_cell.length_c   1.000
_cell.angle_alpha   90.00
_cell.angle_beta   90.00
_cell.angle_gamma   90.00
#
_symmetry.space_group_name_H-M   'P 1'
#
loop_
_entity.id
_entity.type
_entity.pdbx_description
1 polymer ?
#
loop_
_entity_poly.entity_id
_entity_poly.type
_entity_poly.pdbx_seq_one_letter_code
_entity_poly.pdbx_strand_id
1 'polypeptide(L)'
;ENILMSLNTGEGLSINESSNTIYIPSLAPGAAEKRTVRMQALFQSKLQSPKVEISFKYEYMDHRERKQNTTADTIAIPVYQADRLEMRPPSFPDGVREQEESPLSIFYNNKGRGQLFNMEAKLEGDIKALEKEVSVGNLEPGKTGTIDFIVIPEKAGPFRGQVRITYEDEAMNQEEIMVPVEFQAEEAPPPVQELSLPEESRRGKGLPLLLAAGCLTAGCGGMALAVYRRRAGNRKGDREGAFSREMTDGWEPWEEREEERDEP
;
A
#
# COMPACT_ATOMS: atom_id res chain seq x y z
N GLU A 1 -8.38 -33.19 -43.03
CA GLU A 1 -8.23 -32.16 -44.09
C GLU A 1 -9.06 -30.92 -43.73
N ASN A 2 -8.77 -29.81 -44.42
CA ASN A 2 -9.52 -28.55 -44.23
C ASN A 2 -9.74 -28.18 -42.79
N ILE A 3 -8.66 -28.13 -42.01
CA ILE A 3 -8.73 -27.85 -40.59
C ILE A 3 -8.72 -26.34 -40.38
N LEU A 4 -9.74 -25.83 -39.75
CA LEU A 4 -9.86 -24.45 -39.36
C LEU A 4 -9.73 -24.37 -37.82
N MET A 5 -8.65 -23.82 -37.37
CA MET A 5 -8.42 -23.54 -35.94
C MET A 5 -8.87 -22.10 -35.66
N SER A 6 -9.76 -21.89 -34.72
CA SER A 6 -10.21 -20.58 -34.29
C SER A 6 -9.88 -20.39 -32.80
N LEU A 7 -9.39 -19.19 -32.47
CA LEU A 7 -9.07 -18.81 -31.10
C LEU A 7 -10.05 -17.72 -30.66
N ASN A 8 -10.67 -17.95 -29.51
CA ASN A 8 -11.52 -16.98 -28.87
C ASN A 8 -10.91 -16.63 -27.50
N THR A 9 -10.46 -15.39 -27.35
CA THR A 9 -9.96 -14.89 -26.10
C THR A 9 -11.12 -14.29 -25.31
N GLY A 10 -11.31 -14.75 -24.08
CA GLY A 10 -12.22 -14.09 -23.17
C GLY A 10 -11.75 -12.68 -22.80
N GLU A 11 -12.47 -12.04 -21.88
CA GLU A 11 -12.07 -10.74 -21.35
C GLU A 11 -10.66 -10.81 -20.73
N GLY A 12 -9.86 -9.78 -20.97
CA GLY A 12 -8.54 -9.65 -20.39
C GLY A 12 -7.36 -10.04 -21.29
N LEU A 13 -7.59 -10.69 -22.42
CA LEU A 13 -6.56 -10.99 -23.44
C LEU A 13 -6.98 -10.46 -24.81
N SER A 14 -5.99 -10.07 -25.61
CA SER A 14 -6.14 -9.73 -27.02
C SER A 14 -5.14 -10.52 -27.84
N ILE A 15 -5.58 -11.03 -28.98
CA ILE A 15 -4.71 -11.65 -29.97
C ILE A 15 -4.02 -10.53 -30.75
N ASN A 16 -2.68 -10.56 -30.78
CA ASN A 16 -1.87 -9.56 -31.47
C ASN A 16 -1.45 -10.04 -32.87
N GLU A 17 -2.38 -10.64 -33.58
CA GLU A 17 -2.23 -11.14 -34.94
C GLU A 17 -3.34 -10.57 -35.84
N SER A 18 -3.17 -10.64 -37.15
CA SER A 18 -4.15 -10.13 -38.12
C SER A 18 -5.45 -10.95 -38.16
N SER A 19 -5.44 -12.18 -37.67
CA SER A 19 -6.59 -13.08 -37.63
C SER A 19 -6.55 -13.97 -36.40
N ASN A 20 -7.71 -14.24 -35.86
CA ASN A 20 -7.92 -15.24 -34.80
C ASN A 20 -8.16 -16.66 -35.36
N THR A 21 -8.03 -16.84 -36.67
CA THR A 21 -8.32 -18.09 -37.36
C THR A 21 -7.10 -18.51 -38.17
N ILE A 22 -6.71 -19.78 -38.06
CA ILE A 22 -5.58 -20.38 -38.75
C ILE A 22 -6.09 -21.55 -39.56
N TYR A 23 -5.79 -21.56 -40.84
CA TYR A 23 -6.12 -22.66 -41.76
C TYR A 23 -4.94 -23.62 -41.91
N ILE A 24 -5.21 -24.92 -41.75
CA ILE A 24 -4.26 -26.02 -41.94
C ILE A 24 -4.85 -26.94 -43.01
N PRO A 25 -4.20 -27.05 -44.20
CA PRO A 25 -4.78 -27.79 -45.32
C PRO A 25 -5.02 -29.27 -45.02
N SER A 26 -4.07 -29.90 -44.38
CA SER A 26 -4.19 -31.32 -43.97
C SER A 26 -3.22 -31.64 -42.84
N LEU A 27 -3.57 -32.63 -42.05
CA LEU A 27 -2.73 -33.22 -41.03
C LEU A 27 -2.89 -34.73 -41.09
N ALA A 28 -1.79 -35.47 -41.26
CA ALA A 28 -1.82 -36.91 -41.28
C ALA A 28 -2.09 -37.51 -39.91
N PRO A 29 -2.70 -38.70 -39.79
CA PRO A 29 -2.86 -39.37 -38.53
C PRO A 29 -1.54 -39.51 -37.76
N GLY A 30 -1.52 -39.09 -36.48
CA GLY A 30 -0.30 -39.10 -35.66
C GLY A 30 0.69 -37.97 -35.90
N ALA A 31 0.47 -37.12 -36.92
CA ALA A 31 1.30 -35.94 -37.15
C ALA A 31 0.92 -34.78 -36.20
N ALA A 32 1.88 -33.91 -35.96
CA ALA A 32 1.70 -32.69 -35.14
C ALA A 32 2.11 -31.44 -35.96
N GLU A 33 1.33 -30.39 -35.81
CA GLU A 33 1.61 -29.06 -36.36
C GLU A 33 1.78 -28.07 -35.20
N LYS A 34 2.86 -27.30 -35.21
CA LYS A 34 3.12 -26.27 -34.17
C LYS A 34 2.77 -24.89 -34.72
N ARG A 35 1.94 -24.18 -34.00
CA ARG A 35 1.63 -22.76 -34.25
C ARG A 35 1.93 -21.92 -33.03
N THR A 36 2.42 -20.73 -33.28
CA THR A 36 2.70 -19.75 -32.22
C THR A 36 1.78 -18.57 -32.43
N VAL A 37 1.01 -18.24 -31.42
CA VAL A 37 0.11 -17.08 -31.42
C VAL A 37 0.56 -16.12 -30.35
N ARG A 38 0.72 -14.85 -30.71
CA ARG A 38 1.08 -13.79 -29.77
C ARG A 38 -0.18 -13.20 -29.18
N MET A 39 -0.20 -13.11 -27.86
CA MET A 39 -1.31 -12.52 -27.11
C MET A 39 -0.78 -11.44 -26.19
N GLN A 40 -1.62 -10.47 -25.89
CA GLN A 40 -1.33 -9.38 -24.96
C GLN A 40 -2.39 -9.35 -23.87
N ALA A 41 -1.94 -9.25 -22.61
CA ALA A 41 -2.84 -8.98 -21.49
C ALA A 41 -3.33 -7.53 -21.57
N LEU A 42 -4.64 -7.34 -21.49
CA LEU A 42 -5.27 -6.04 -21.53
C LEU A 42 -5.20 -5.37 -20.16
N PHE A 43 -5.19 -4.05 -20.15
CA PHE A 43 -5.15 -3.23 -18.94
C PHE A 43 -6.29 -3.55 -17.93
N GLN A 44 -7.44 -3.97 -18.43
CA GLN A 44 -8.63 -4.32 -17.66
C GLN A 44 -8.69 -5.80 -17.25
N SER A 45 -7.67 -6.60 -17.60
CA SER A 45 -7.62 -7.97 -17.07
C SER A 45 -7.55 -7.86 -15.54
N LYS A 46 -8.68 -8.08 -14.90
CA LYS A 46 -8.69 -8.38 -13.46
C LYS A 46 -7.79 -9.59 -13.30
N LEU A 47 -7.11 -9.70 -12.17
CA LEU A 47 -6.23 -10.80 -11.78
C LEU A 47 -6.95 -12.17 -11.76
N GLN A 48 -7.53 -12.53 -12.86
CA GLN A 48 -8.18 -13.79 -13.11
C GLN A 48 -7.44 -14.43 -14.25
N SER A 49 -7.27 -15.73 -14.18
CA SER A 49 -6.70 -16.49 -15.29
C SER A 49 -7.69 -16.43 -16.48
N PRO A 50 -7.51 -15.49 -17.43
CA PRO A 50 -8.39 -15.40 -18.57
C PRO A 50 -8.33 -16.70 -19.36
N LYS A 51 -9.45 -17.08 -19.95
CA LYS A 51 -9.59 -18.32 -20.70
C LYS A 51 -9.44 -18.05 -22.18
N VAL A 52 -8.72 -18.93 -22.86
CA VAL A 52 -8.64 -18.99 -24.32
C VAL A 52 -9.32 -20.26 -24.78
N GLU A 53 -10.37 -20.13 -25.54
CA GLU A 53 -11.04 -21.24 -26.20
C GLU A 53 -10.40 -21.46 -27.58
N ILE A 54 -9.98 -22.68 -27.86
CA ILE A 54 -9.41 -23.12 -29.11
C ILE A 54 -10.37 -24.11 -29.74
N SER A 55 -10.98 -23.75 -30.84
CA SER A 55 -11.89 -24.63 -31.57
C SER A 55 -11.30 -25.08 -32.89
N PHE A 56 -11.54 -26.31 -33.24
CA PHE A 56 -11.12 -26.94 -34.49
C PHE A 56 -12.32 -27.42 -35.25
N LYS A 57 -12.50 -26.96 -36.47
CA LYS A 57 -13.46 -27.48 -37.41
C LYS A 57 -12.68 -28.17 -38.51
N TYR A 58 -12.96 -29.46 -38.76
CA TYR A 58 -12.18 -30.25 -39.69
C TYR A 58 -13.02 -31.28 -40.43
N GLU A 59 -12.52 -31.71 -41.60
CA GLU A 59 -13.10 -32.76 -42.40
C GLU A 59 -12.25 -34.03 -42.33
N TYR A 60 -12.91 -35.18 -42.34
CA TYR A 60 -12.25 -36.48 -42.33
C TYR A 60 -13.03 -37.47 -43.20
N MET A 61 -12.33 -38.52 -43.67
CA MET A 61 -12.94 -39.59 -44.43
C MET A 61 -13.36 -40.74 -43.49
N ASP A 62 -14.62 -41.10 -43.52
CA ASP A 62 -15.16 -42.26 -42.83
C ASP A 62 -15.82 -43.19 -43.86
N HIS A 63 -15.26 -44.39 -44.05
CA HIS A 63 -15.76 -45.37 -45.00
C HIS A 63 -16.07 -44.82 -46.44
N ARG A 64 -15.26 -43.93 -46.97
CA ARG A 64 -15.38 -43.21 -48.24
C ARG A 64 -16.38 -42.03 -48.27
N GLU A 65 -16.96 -41.70 -47.13
CA GLU A 65 -17.79 -40.52 -47.00
C GLU A 65 -16.99 -39.40 -46.32
N ARG A 66 -17.12 -38.19 -46.84
CA ARG A 66 -16.52 -37.00 -46.23
C ARG A 66 -17.44 -36.53 -45.09
N LYS A 67 -16.92 -36.50 -43.89
CA LYS A 67 -17.61 -36.01 -42.69
C LYS A 67 -16.91 -34.79 -42.14
N GLN A 68 -17.66 -33.98 -41.44
CA GLN A 68 -17.13 -32.80 -40.72
C GLN A 68 -17.34 -32.97 -39.21
N ASN A 69 -16.38 -32.52 -38.45
CA ASN A 69 -16.47 -32.48 -37.00
C ASN A 69 -15.93 -31.16 -36.46
N THR A 70 -16.38 -30.82 -35.24
CA THR A 70 -15.89 -29.67 -34.50
C THR A 70 -15.54 -30.10 -33.08
N THR A 71 -14.37 -29.72 -32.62
CA THR A 71 -13.94 -29.92 -31.25
C THR A 71 -13.46 -28.57 -30.67
N ALA A 72 -13.59 -28.40 -29.36
CA ALA A 72 -13.08 -27.22 -28.70
C ALA A 72 -12.40 -27.62 -27.38
N ASP A 73 -11.36 -26.85 -27.03
CA ASP A 73 -10.68 -26.98 -25.77
C ASP A 73 -10.47 -25.60 -25.17
N THR A 74 -10.34 -25.50 -23.83
CA THR A 74 -10.21 -24.23 -23.13
C THR A 74 -8.98 -24.26 -22.26
N ILE A 75 -8.12 -23.28 -22.42
CA ILE A 75 -6.88 -23.10 -21.65
C ILE A 75 -7.02 -21.84 -20.79
N ALA A 76 -6.74 -21.94 -19.51
CA ALA A 76 -6.59 -20.79 -18.62
C ALA A 76 -5.14 -20.31 -18.66
N ILE A 77 -4.94 -19.02 -18.85
CA ILE A 77 -3.62 -18.38 -18.87
C ILE A 77 -3.49 -17.52 -17.62
N PRO A 78 -2.64 -17.90 -16.64
CA PRO A 78 -2.43 -17.06 -15.48
C PRO A 78 -1.74 -15.75 -15.90
N VAL A 79 -2.32 -14.62 -15.51
CA VAL A 79 -1.78 -13.28 -15.77
C VAL A 79 -1.48 -12.64 -14.43
N TYR A 80 -0.22 -12.30 -14.20
CA TYR A 80 0.24 -11.59 -13.03
C TYR A 80 0.65 -10.17 -13.41
N GLN A 81 0.48 -9.26 -12.50
CA GLN A 81 0.95 -7.90 -12.66
C GLN A 81 2.28 -7.75 -11.94
N ALA A 82 3.26 -7.13 -12.60
CA ALA A 82 4.51 -6.77 -11.94
C ALA A 82 4.22 -5.79 -10.79
N ASP A 83 4.79 -6.07 -9.65
CA ASP A 83 4.77 -5.22 -8.48
C ASP A 83 5.47 -3.87 -8.75
N ARG A 84 5.07 -2.84 -8.04
CA ARG A 84 5.63 -1.49 -8.13
C ARG A 84 5.64 -0.82 -6.77
N LEU A 85 6.43 -1.35 -5.86
CA LEU A 85 6.65 -0.73 -4.56
C LEU A 85 7.68 0.39 -4.67
N GLU A 86 7.28 1.62 -4.37
CA GLU A 86 8.17 2.77 -4.27
C GLU A 86 8.55 3.01 -2.81
N MET A 87 9.83 3.18 -2.58
CA MET A 87 10.38 3.57 -1.29
C MET A 87 11.04 4.94 -1.43
N ARG A 88 10.84 5.83 -0.44
CA ARG A 88 11.60 7.07 -0.37
C ARG A 88 12.83 6.91 0.52
N PRO A 89 13.85 7.75 0.32
CA PRO A 89 15.00 7.76 1.22
C PRO A 89 14.58 7.95 2.68
N PRO A 90 15.31 7.37 3.63
CA PRO A 90 15.09 7.56 5.06
C PRO A 90 15.12 9.04 5.45
N SER A 91 14.27 9.43 6.39
CA SER A 91 14.21 10.79 6.91
C SER A 91 14.27 10.80 8.44
N PHE A 92 14.86 11.83 8.98
CA PHE A 92 14.99 12.10 10.42
C PHE A 92 14.40 13.49 10.70
N PRO A 93 13.09 13.60 10.99
CA PRO A 93 12.39 14.89 11.06
C PRO A 93 13.00 15.87 12.09
N ASP A 94 13.46 15.34 13.23
CA ASP A 94 13.95 16.14 14.36
C ASP A 94 15.49 16.15 14.47
N GLY A 95 16.17 15.64 13.44
CA GLY A 95 17.62 15.40 13.50
C GLY A 95 17.95 14.17 14.35
N VAL A 96 19.24 13.95 14.56
CA VAL A 96 19.74 12.80 15.33
C VAL A 96 20.80 13.26 16.31
N ARG A 97 20.65 12.92 17.60
CA ARG A 97 21.62 13.22 18.64
C ARG A 97 22.07 11.98 19.36
N GLU A 98 23.28 12.03 19.89
CA GLU A 98 23.80 10.92 20.70
C GLU A 98 22.96 10.73 21.97
N GLN A 99 22.76 9.46 22.34
CA GLN A 99 22.01 9.04 23.53
C GLN A 99 20.53 9.50 23.59
N GLU A 100 20.03 10.09 22.52
CA GLU A 100 18.62 10.47 22.39
C GLU A 100 17.88 9.55 21.43
N GLU A 101 16.60 9.30 21.72
CA GLU A 101 15.69 8.59 20.82
C GLU A 101 15.36 9.49 19.63
N SER A 102 15.64 9.00 18.43
CA SER A 102 15.41 9.74 17.19
C SER A 102 14.57 8.91 16.22
N PRO A 103 13.44 9.44 15.71
CA PRO A 103 12.63 8.73 14.76
C PRO A 103 13.30 8.67 13.39
N LEU A 104 13.37 7.46 12.83
CA LEU A 104 13.77 7.18 11.45
C LEU A 104 12.52 6.74 10.69
N SER A 105 12.09 7.51 9.70
CA SER A 105 10.90 7.23 8.91
C SER A 105 11.24 6.93 7.46
N ILE A 106 10.64 5.88 6.90
CA ILE A 106 10.75 5.49 5.49
C ILE A 106 9.35 5.45 4.90
N PHE A 107 9.09 6.34 3.95
CA PHE A 107 7.81 6.37 3.24
C PHE A 107 7.76 5.30 2.16
N TYR A 108 6.62 4.62 2.06
CA TYR A 108 6.34 3.66 1.00
C TYR A 108 5.04 3.95 0.26
N ASN A 109 4.96 3.48 -1.00
CA ASN A 109 3.78 3.59 -1.84
C ASN A 109 3.68 2.37 -2.77
N ASN A 110 2.62 1.60 -2.67
CA ASN A 110 2.32 0.57 -3.65
C ASN A 110 1.71 1.22 -4.91
N LYS A 111 2.55 1.54 -5.89
CA LYS A 111 2.14 2.07 -7.20
C LYS A 111 1.70 0.98 -8.17
N GLY A 112 1.78 -0.28 -7.74
CA GLY A 112 1.27 -1.42 -8.49
C GLY A 112 -0.25 -1.47 -8.51
N ARG A 113 -0.78 -2.46 -9.19
CA ARG A 113 -2.20 -2.78 -9.23
C ARG A 113 -2.53 -4.06 -8.47
N GLY A 114 -1.47 -4.82 -8.17
CA GLY A 114 -1.49 -5.99 -7.33
C GLY A 114 -1.38 -5.63 -5.86
N GLN A 115 -1.95 -6.47 -5.03
CA GLN A 115 -1.74 -6.44 -3.59
C GLN A 115 -0.37 -7.04 -3.28
N LEU A 116 0.34 -6.44 -2.31
CA LEU A 116 1.56 -7.00 -1.75
C LEU A 116 1.22 -7.60 -0.37
N PHE A 117 1.83 -8.73 -0.06
CA PHE A 117 1.51 -9.49 1.14
C PHE A 117 2.72 -9.56 2.08
N ASN A 118 2.44 -9.72 3.37
CA ASN A 118 3.44 -10.03 4.38
C ASN A 118 4.64 -9.07 4.37
N MET A 119 4.41 -7.77 4.12
CA MET A 119 5.49 -6.80 4.09
C MET A 119 6.09 -6.62 5.48
N GLU A 120 7.39 -6.81 5.58
CA GLU A 120 8.20 -6.64 6.79
C GLU A 120 9.42 -5.79 6.49
N ALA A 121 9.89 -5.06 7.50
CA ALA A 121 11.09 -4.25 7.42
C ALA A 121 12.03 -4.56 8.58
N LYS A 122 13.32 -4.74 8.27
CA LYS A 122 14.35 -5.04 9.24
C LYS A 122 15.51 -4.05 9.14
N LEU A 123 15.81 -3.37 10.23
CA LEU A 123 16.95 -2.47 10.33
C LEU A 123 18.24 -3.29 10.60
N GLU A 124 19.21 -3.18 9.69
CA GLU A 124 20.47 -3.89 9.73
C GLU A 124 21.66 -2.90 9.78
N GLY A 125 22.75 -3.35 10.39
CA GLY A 125 23.97 -2.56 10.55
C GLY A 125 24.27 -2.19 12.00
N ASP A 126 25.26 -1.31 12.18
CA ASP A 126 25.74 -0.86 13.51
C ASP A 126 24.88 0.32 14.02
N ILE A 127 23.58 0.14 13.96
CA ILE A 127 22.58 1.10 14.43
C ILE A 127 21.78 0.45 15.55
N LYS A 128 21.84 1.05 16.74
CA LYS A 128 20.99 0.65 17.86
C LYS A 128 19.60 1.25 17.69
N ALA A 129 18.58 0.42 17.87
CA ALA A 129 17.19 0.83 17.83
C ALA A 129 16.39 0.12 18.93
N LEU A 130 15.25 0.68 19.32
CA LEU A 130 14.33 0.04 20.28
C LEU A 130 13.80 -1.28 19.70
N GLU A 131 13.35 -1.23 18.47
CA GLU A 131 12.92 -2.39 17.68
C GLU A 131 13.64 -2.36 16.35
N LYS A 132 14.12 -3.52 15.91
CA LYS A 132 14.83 -3.65 14.63
C LYS A 132 13.97 -4.28 13.53
N GLU A 133 12.79 -4.73 13.87
CA GLU A 133 11.85 -5.39 12.95
C GLU A 133 10.47 -4.76 13.09
N VAL A 134 9.87 -4.41 11.95
CA VAL A 134 8.53 -3.81 11.86
C VAL A 134 7.72 -4.59 10.85
N SER A 135 6.58 -5.14 11.27
CA SER A 135 5.63 -5.77 10.35
C SER A 135 4.62 -4.75 9.86
N VAL A 136 4.54 -4.58 8.55
CA VAL A 136 3.59 -3.68 7.88
C VAL A 136 2.32 -4.41 7.47
N GLY A 137 2.46 -5.71 7.15
CA GLY A 137 1.37 -6.57 6.69
C GLY A 137 1.06 -6.41 5.21
N ASN A 138 -0.22 -6.46 4.85
CA ASN A 138 -0.66 -6.45 3.46
C ASN A 138 -0.88 -5.04 2.94
N LEU A 139 -0.44 -4.80 1.71
CA LEU A 139 -0.49 -3.51 1.02
C LEU A 139 -1.40 -3.56 -0.20
N GLU A 140 -2.55 -2.95 -0.12
CA GLU A 140 -3.45 -2.80 -1.27
C GLU A 140 -2.88 -1.87 -2.34
N PRO A 141 -3.32 -1.98 -3.60
CA PRO A 141 -2.97 -1.05 -4.67
C PRO A 141 -3.25 0.41 -4.30
N GLY A 142 -2.27 1.28 -4.51
CA GLY A 142 -2.35 2.71 -4.21
C GLY A 142 -2.19 3.06 -2.73
N LYS A 143 -2.00 2.09 -1.84
CA LYS A 143 -1.79 2.34 -0.42
C LYS A 143 -0.42 2.95 -0.17
N THR A 144 -0.39 3.95 0.71
CA THR A 144 0.81 4.62 1.19
C THR A 144 0.93 4.53 2.71
N GLY A 145 2.13 4.65 3.22
CA GLY A 145 2.39 4.70 4.67
C GLY A 145 3.85 4.98 4.98
N THR A 146 4.19 4.84 6.26
CA THR A 146 5.55 4.97 6.78
C THR A 146 5.94 3.73 7.55
N ILE A 147 7.22 3.39 7.49
CA ILE A 147 7.89 2.44 8.37
C ILE A 147 8.73 3.27 9.31
N ASP A 148 8.47 3.16 10.59
CA ASP A 148 9.10 3.99 11.60
C ASP A 148 9.93 3.12 12.56
N PHE A 149 11.20 3.52 12.76
CA PHE A 149 12.11 2.96 13.74
C PHE A 149 12.51 4.05 14.72
N ILE A 150 12.77 3.69 15.96
CA ILE A 150 13.40 4.60 16.93
C ILE A 150 14.85 4.19 17.09
N VAL A 151 15.76 5.01 16.57
CA VAL A 151 17.21 4.79 16.66
C VAL A 151 17.80 5.55 17.85
N ILE A 152 18.83 4.97 18.46
CA ILE A 152 19.51 5.53 19.63
C ILE A 152 21.02 5.46 19.37
N PRO A 153 21.64 6.50 18.80
CA PRO A 153 23.09 6.51 18.60
C PRO A 153 23.84 6.53 19.94
N GLU A 154 24.82 5.65 20.09
CA GLU A 154 25.59 5.58 21.35
C GLU A 154 26.64 6.72 21.47
N LYS A 155 26.99 7.33 20.36
CA LYS A 155 28.00 8.44 20.27
C LYS A 155 27.66 9.33 19.09
N ALA A 156 28.20 10.55 19.13
CA ALA A 156 28.17 11.44 17.98
C ALA A 156 29.06 10.89 16.84
N GLY A 157 28.71 11.16 15.60
CA GLY A 157 29.44 10.74 14.42
C GLY A 157 28.58 10.16 13.31
N PRO A 158 29.21 9.68 12.23
CA PRO A 158 28.52 9.07 11.12
C PRO A 158 28.07 7.64 11.43
N PHE A 159 26.84 7.33 11.07
CA PHE A 159 26.26 5.99 11.13
C PHE A 159 25.86 5.51 9.74
N ARG A 160 26.03 4.22 9.50
CA ARG A 160 25.65 3.55 8.25
C ARG A 160 24.99 2.23 8.55
N GLY A 161 23.93 1.96 7.81
CA GLY A 161 23.17 0.72 7.85
C GLY A 161 22.26 0.61 6.65
N GLN A 162 21.32 -0.30 6.74
CA GLN A 162 20.30 -0.47 5.72
C GLN A 162 19.02 -0.99 6.36
N VAL A 163 17.89 -0.71 5.72
CA VAL A 163 16.64 -1.38 6.02
C VAL A 163 16.35 -2.36 4.91
N ARG A 164 16.28 -3.64 5.28
CA ARG A 164 15.83 -4.72 4.43
C ARG A 164 14.32 -4.78 4.49
N ILE A 165 13.67 -4.69 3.35
CA ILE A 165 12.22 -4.78 3.22
C ILE A 165 11.92 -6.01 2.40
N THR A 166 11.13 -6.93 2.94
CA THR A 166 10.67 -8.15 2.28
C THR A 166 9.17 -8.13 2.13
N TYR A 167 8.66 -8.66 1.04
CA TYR A 167 7.23 -8.82 0.79
C TYR A 167 7.00 -9.94 -0.21
N GLU A 168 5.75 -10.36 -0.38
CA GLU A 168 5.33 -11.32 -1.39
C GLU A 168 4.44 -10.64 -2.41
N ASP A 169 4.63 -10.96 -3.69
CA ASP A 169 3.77 -10.52 -4.78
C ASP A 169 2.51 -11.40 -4.90
N GLU A 170 1.61 -11.08 -5.82
CA GLU A 170 0.40 -11.88 -6.07
C GLU A 170 0.68 -13.29 -6.63
N ALA A 171 1.88 -13.53 -7.18
CA ALA A 171 2.33 -14.84 -7.63
C ALA A 171 3.00 -15.65 -6.51
N MET A 172 3.03 -15.12 -5.28
CA MET A 172 3.71 -15.67 -4.10
C MET A 172 5.24 -15.74 -4.26
N ASN A 173 5.82 -14.88 -5.09
CA ASN A 173 7.26 -14.71 -5.13
C ASN A 173 7.66 -13.77 -4.00
N GLN A 174 8.72 -14.14 -3.32
CA GLN A 174 9.32 -13.28 -2.29
C GLN A 174 10.28 -12.29 -2.95
N GLU A 175 10.04 -10.99 -2.69
CA GLU A 175 10.82 -9.88 -3.19
C GLU A 175 11.52 -9.17 -2.03
N GLU A 176 12.67 -8.55 -2.33
CA GLU A 176 13.49 -7.85 -1.35
C GLU A 176 13.97 -6.50 -1.88
N ILE A 177 13.84 -5.45 -1.06
CA ILE A 177 14.36 -4.11 -1.33
C ILE A 177 15.30 -3.69 -0.20
N MET A 178 16.51 -3.25 -0.57
CA MET A 178 17.47 -2.67 0.38
C MET A 178 17.42 -1.15 0.31
N VAL A 179 17.10 -0.51 1.43
CA VAL A 179 17.11 0.94 1.57
C VAL A 179 18.31 1.35 2.43
N PRO A 180 19.32 2.04 1.86
CA PRO A 180 20.46 2.49 2.64
C PRO A 180 20.05 3.56 3.67
N VAL A 181 20.61 3.47 4.87
CA VAL A 181 20.41 4.42 5.97
C VAL A 181 21.75 5.02 6.32
N GLU A 182 21.90 6.31 6.10
CA GLU A 182 23.10 7.08 6.47
C GLU A 182 22.67 8.35 7.19
N PHE A 183 23.27 8.62 8.35
CA PHE A 183 23.02 9.85 9.09
C PHE A 183 24.23 10.25 9.94
N GLN A 184 24.23 11.52 10.36
CA GLN A 184 25.20 12.09 11.28
C GLN A 184 24.52 12.36 12.61
N ALA A 185 24.98 11.72 13.68
CA ALA A 185 24.53 12.06 15.04
C ALA A 185 25.33 13.25 15.58
N GLU A 186 24.62 14.24 16.10
CA GLU A 186 25.20 15.41 16.77
C GLU A 186 25.51 15.09 18.24
N GLU A 187 26.44 15.85 18.84
CA GLU A 187 26.69 15.77 20.27
C GLU A 187 25.44 16.22 21.07
N ALA A 188 25.20 15.57 22.18
CA ALA A 188 24.14 16.00 23.08
C ALA A 188 24.47 17.42 23.63
N PRO A 189 23.50 18.33 23.74
CA PRO A 189 23.71 19.61 24.34
C PRO A 189 24.21 19.43 25.77
N PRO A 190 25.21 20.25 26.21
CA PRO A 190 25.69 20.13 27.57
C PRO A 190 24.54 20.25 28.55
N PRO A 191 24.54 19.46 29.65
CA PRO A 191 23.49 19.51 30.64
C PRO A 191 23.31 20.94 31.11
N VAL A 192 22.07 21.44 30.98
CA VAL A 192 21.73 22.77 31.50
C VAL A 192 22.02 22.73 32.99
N GLN A 193 23.14 23.35 33.40
CA GLN A 193 23.37 23.57 34.81
C GLN A 193 22.21 24.41 35.32
N GLU A 194 21.30 23.79 36.08
CA GLU A 194 20.38 24.56 36.89
C GLU A 194 21.25 25.58 37.67
N LEU A 195 21.10 26.84 37.30
CA LEU A 195 21.67 27.92 38.10
C LEU A 195 21.04 27.75 39.49
N SER A 196 21.79 27.09 40.36
CA SER A 196 21.47 27.10 41.77
C SER A 196 21.47 28.59 42.17
N LEU A 197 20.28 29.12 42.38
CA LEU A 197 20.08 30.43 42.98
C LEU A 197 21.01 30.50 44.20
N PRO A 198 21.86 31.52 44.34
CA PRO A 198 22.70 31.62 45.52
C PRO A 198 21.79 31.63 46.72
N GLU A 199 22.02 30.71 47.68
CA GLU A 199 21.43 30.74 48.99
C GLU A 199 21.84 32.09 49.64
N GLU A 200 20.91 33.05 49.54
CA GLU A 200 21.07 34.32 50.30
C GLU A 200 21.16 33.99 51.79
N SER A 201 22.36 34.09 52.30
CA SER A 201 22.69 33.97 53.71
C SER A 201 21.73 34.85 54.52
N ARG A 202 20.73 34.24 55.11
CA ARG A 202 19.85 34.88 56.12
C ARG A 202 20.66 35.27 57.31
N ARG A 203 21.17 36.51 57.34
CA ARG A 203 21.62 37.17 58.54
C ARG A 203 20.91 38.52 58.66
N GLY A 204 19.90 38.56 59.47
CA GLY A 204 19.56 39.77 60.23
C GLY A 204 18.26 40.49 59.90
N LYS A 205 17.36 40.39 60.85
CA LYS A 205 16.36 41.37 61.28
C LYS A 205 15.06 41.52 60.48
N GLY A 206 14.02 41.11 61.11
CA GLY A 206 12.64 41.05 60.71
C GLY A 206 12.02 42.32 60.15
N LEU A 207 11.15 42.04 59.19
CA LEU A 207 9.91 42.78 58.95
C LEU A 207 8.98 41.82 58.15
N PRO A 208 7.66 41.79 58.39
CA PRO A 208 6.80 40.76 57.81
C PRO A 208 6.45 41.13 56.36
N LEU A 209 6.96 40.32 55.40
CA LEU A 209 6.53 40.42 53.99
C LEU A 209 5.42 39.40 53.70
N LEU A 210 4.23 39.75 54.07
CA LEU A 210 3.00 39.00 53.76
C LEU A 210 2.25 39.61 52.61
N LEU A 211 2.87 39.85 51.42
CA LEU A 211 2.10 40.34 50.26
C LEU A 211 2.75 40.03 48.87
N ALA A 212 3.70 39.10 48.72
CA ALA A 212 4.28 38.82 47.40
C ALA A 212 4.02 37.41 46.83
N ALA A 213 3.32 36.51 47.57
CA ALA A 213 3.09 35.14 47.11
C ALA A 213 1.76 34.96 46.33
N GLY A 214 0.98 36.02 46.11
CA GLY A 214 -0.34 35.94 45.50
C GLY A 214 -0.39 36.09 43.99
N CYS A 215 0.65 36.55 43.31
CA CYS A 215 0.55 36.93 41.89
C CYS A 215 1.10 35.89 40.90
N LEU A 216 1.84 34.89 41.31
CA LEU A 216 2.43 33.90 40.37
C LEU A 216 1.55 32.67 40.12
N THR A 217 0.58 32.39 40.98
CA THR A 217 -0.34 31.25 40.76
C THR A 217 -1.54 31.55 39.87
N ALA A 218 -1.87 32.83 39.67
CA ALA A 218 -3.01 33.24 38.81
C ALA A 218 -2.67 33.27 37.31
N GLY A 219 -1.40 33.42 36.91
CA GLY A 219 -0.98 33.47 35.51
C GLY A 219 -0.95 32.10 34.81
N CYS A 220 -0.44 31.09 35.47
CA CYS A 220 -0.33 29.75 34.86
C CYS A 220 -1.64 28.97 34.78
N GLY A 221 -2.56 29.19 35.80
CA GLY A 221 -3.90 28.59 35.77
C GLY A 221 -4.80 29.14 34.66
N GLY A 222 -4.66 30.43 34.33
CA GLY A 222 -5.47 31.09 33.28
C GLY A 222 -5.14 30.60 31.87
N MET A 223 -3.86 30.37 31.55
CA MET A 223 -3.47 29.86 30.25
C MET A 223 -3.88 28.39 30.03
N ALA A 224 -3.74 27.54 31.05
CA ALA A 224 -4.16 26.15 30.96
C ALA A 224 -5.69 26.02 30.76
N LEU A 225 -6.49 26.88 31.44
CA LEU A 225 -7.93 26.89 31.30
C LEU A 225 -8.40 27.43 29.95
N ALA A 226 -7.68 28.42 29.37
CA ALA A 226 -7.98 28.99 28.04
C ALA A 226 -7.67 27.98 26.91
N VAL A 227 -6.57 27.23 27.01
CA VAL A 227 -6.22 26.18 26.06
C VAL A 227 -7.17 24.99 26.16
N TYR A 228 -7.57 24.61 27.40
CA TYR A 228 -8.54 23.54 27.62
C TYR A 228 -9.93 23.91 27.08
N ARG A 229 -10.41 25.14 27.30
CA ARG A 229 -11.69 25.64 26.75
C ARG A 229 -11.69 25.77 25.23
N ARG A 230 -10.56 26.18 24.60
CA ARG A 230 -10.44 26.18 23.14
C ARG A 230 -10.49 24.78 22.53
N ARG A 231 -9.85 23.76 23.17
CA ARG A 231 -9.93 22.37 22.72
C ARG A 231 -11.31 21.74 22.94
N ALA A 232 -12.01 22.09 24.01
CA ALA A 232 -13.37 21.61 24.28
C ALA A 232 -14.43 22.26 23.37
N GLY A 233 -14.23 23.54 22.96
CA GLY A 233 -15.12 24.23 22.03
C GLY A 233 -15.06 23.69 20.60
N ASN A 234 -13.86 23.27 20.15
CA ASN A 234 -13.68 22.74 18.79
C ASN A 234 -14.25 21.32 18.62
N ARG A 235 -14.38 20.55 19.72
CA ARG A 235 -15.00 19.21 19.68
C ARG A 235 -16.52 19.19 19.64
N LYS A 236 -17.18 20.31 19.97
CA LYS A 236 -18.63 20.42 19.86
C LYS A 236 -19.09 20.89 18.47
N GLY A 237 -18.29 21.70 17.76
CA GLY A 237 -18.61 22.14 16.40
C GLY A 237 -18.59 21.02 15.35
N ASP A 238 -17.69 20.05 15.51
CA ASP A 238 -17.55 18.94 14.56
C ASP A 238 -18.60 17.83 14.72
N ARG A 239 -19.32 17.80 15.84
CA ARG A 239 -20.39 16.80 16.08
C ARG A 239 -21.76 17.25 15.61
N GLU A 240 -22.03 18.53 15.55
CA GLU A 240 -23.32 19.06 15.05
C GLU A 240 -23.33 19.22 13.53
N GLY A 241 -22.16 19.39 12.88
CA GLY A 241 -22.04 19.43 11.42
C GLY A 241 -22.12 18.08 10.70
N ALA A 242 -21.78 16.99 11.38
CA ALA A 242 -21.83 15.64 10.82
C ALA A 242 -23.23 15.00 10.85
N PHE A 243 -24.08 15.40 11.81
CA PHE A 243 -25.42 14.83 11.95
C PHE A 243 -26.47 15.47 11.04
N SER A 244 -26.21 16.65 10.47
CA SER A 244 -27.15 17.34 9.57
C SER A 244 -26.92 17.07 8.08
N ARG A 245 -25.88 16.33 7.69
CA ARG A 245 -25.56 16.00 6.29
C ARG A 245 -25.98 14.60 5.84
N GLU A 246 -26.34 13.73 6.77
CA GLU A 246 -26.74 12.34 6.45
C GLU A 246 -28.25 12.11 6.32
N MET A 247 -29.09 13.18 6.39
CA MET A 247 -30.55 13.01 6.42
C MET A 247 -31.29 13.60 5.23
N THR A 248 -30.60 14.00 4.14
CA THR A 248 -31.26 14.60 2.97
C THR A 248 -30.99 13.96 1.61
N ASP A 249 -30.22 12.88 1.55
CA ASP A 249 -30.04 12.17 0.28
C ASP A 249 -30.49 10.71 0.38
N GLY A 250 -31.63 10.45 -0.25
CA GLY A 250 -31.96 9.12 -0.72
C GLY A 250 -33.13 8.38 -0.09
N TRP A 251 -34.34 8.92 -0.21
CA TRP A 251 -35.56 8.09 -0.20
C TRP A 251 -36.45 8.53 -1.34
N GLU A 252 -36.33 7.91 -2.52
CA GLU A 252 -37.38 7.91 -3.52
C GLU A 252 -38.24 6.66 -3.33
N PRO A 253 -39.58 6.81 -3.22
CA PRO A 253 -40.48 5.66 -3.12
C PRO A 253 -40.56 4.96 -4.46
N TRP A 254 -40.57 3.63 -4.41
CA TRP A 254 -40.84 2.74 -5.53
C TRP A 254 -42.24 3.01 -6.11
N GLU A 255 -42.34 3.61 -7.27
CA GLU A 255 -43.58 3.54 -8.07
C GLU A 255 -43.64 2.17 -8.72
N GLU A 256 -44.67 1.39 -8.33
CA GLU A 256 -45.09 0.17 -8.98
C GLU A 256 -45.48 0.49 -10.43
N ARG A 257 -44.73 -0.03 -11.36
CA ARG A 257 -45.07 -0.01 -12.78
C ARG A 257 -46.03 -1.18 -13.04
N GLU A 258 -47.33 -0.91 -13.15
CA GLU A 258 -48.33 -1.82 -13.61
C GLU A 258 -47.99 -2.29 -15.05
N GLU A 259 -47.77 -3.58 -15.20
CA GLU A 259 -47.72 -4.25 -16.51
C GLU A 259 -49.12 -4.32 -17.10
N GLU A 260 -49.38 -3.47 -18.06
CA GLU A 260 -50.57 -3.60 -18.94
C GLU A 260 -50.34 -4.79 -19.89
N ARG A 261 -51.04 -5.85 -19.63
CA ARG A 261 -51.13 -7.06 -20.47
C ARG A 261 -52.16 -6.84 -21.54
N ASP A 262 -51.75 -6.58 -22.76
CA ASP A 262 -52.59 -6.68 -23.92
C ASP A 262 -52.48 -8.09 -24.53
N GLU A 263 -53.58 -8.85 -24.45
CA GLU A 263 -53.95 -9.94 -25.34
C GLU A 263 -54.99 -9.41 -26.35
N PRO A 264 -55.22 -10.03 -27.51
CA PRO A 264 -54.86 -11.37 -28.02
C PRO A 264 -53.89 -11.37 -29.20
#